data_3194ed9122f135e87d8cd2285db107fa
#
_entry.id   3194ed9122f135e87d8cd2285db107fa
#
_cell.length_a   1.000
_cell.length_b   1.000
_cell.length_c   1.000
_cell.angle_alpha   90.00
_cell.angle_beta   90.00
_cell.angle_gamma   90.00
#
_symmetry.space_group_name_H-M   'P 1'
#
loop_
_entity.id
_entity.type
_entity.pdbx_description
1 polymer ?
#
loop_
_entity_poly.entity_id
_entity_poly.type
_entity_poly.pdbx_seq_one_letter_code
_entity_poly.pdbx_strand_id
1 'polypeptide(L)'
;MAFHPELIEAMKGSLCHDFETGLPAAEVWEMYRGLGISQVVPQLLPDIFKKAKLVEGDGGVGTVLHLTFSHGVAPLEYQKEKFIKIDHENYVKEAIIVEGGLLDHGFQKYLMRIEIIGQTNKTSTIRSTIEYEVDDDKSGNTSFVSTSALACLAEAITEYIKAQKSAEQAREEMP
;
A
#
# COMPACT_ATOMS: atom_id res chain seq x y z
N MET A 1 36.13 0.82 -31.28
CA MET A 1 34.98 1.57 -30.77
C MET A 1 34.57 0.92 -29.44
N ALA A 2 34.78 1.62 -28.36
CA ALA A 2 34.27 1.16 -27.08
C ALA A 2 32.77 1.49 -27.04
N PHE A 3 31.92 0.45 -26.94
CA PHE A 3 30.53 0.63 -26.58
C PHE A 3 30.52 1.09 -25.11
N HIS A 4 30.24 2.39 -24.89
CA HIS A 4 29.79 2.81 -23.58
C HIS A 4 28.29 2.49 -23.54
N PRO A 5 27.82 1.59 -22.67
CA PRO A 5 26.39 1.51 -22.39
C PRO A 5 26.04 2.90 -21.87
N GLU A 6 25.16 3.61 -22.58
CA GLU A 6 24.55 4.80 -22.04
C GLU A 6 23.94 4.37 -20.70
N LEU A 7 24.46 4.94 -19.62
CA LEU A 7 23.84 4.82 -18.31
C LEU A 7 22.46 5.45 -18.48
N ILE A 8 21.42 4.60 -18.49
CA ILE A 8 20.04 5.08 -18.42
C ILE A 8 19.94 5.78 -17.07
N GLU A 9 20.01 7.10 -17.09
CA GLU A 9 19.81 7.88 -15.89
C GLU A 9 18.34 7.73 -15.48
N ALA A 10 18.13 7.44 -14.21
CA ALA A 10 16.80 7.30 -13.62
C ALA A 10 16.51 8.55 -12.79
N MET A 11 15.29 9.08 -12.94
CA MET A 11 14.77 10.12 -12.06
C MET A 11 14.14 9.47 -10.84
N LYS A 12 14.53 9.93 -9.64
CA LYS A 12 14.01 9.47 -8.36
C LYS A 12 12.99 10.45 -7.81
N GLY A 13 11.93 9.94 -7.22
CA GLY A 13 10.92 10.75 -6.57
C GLY A 13 10.31 10.07 -5.36
N SER A 14 9.60 10.87 -4.57
CA SER A 14 8.89 10.41 -3.39
C SER A 14 7.63 11.25 -3.17
N LEU A 15 6.55 10.58 -2.77
CA LEU A 15 5.29 11.18 -2.34
C LEU A 15 4.91 10.63 -0.98
N CYS A 16 4.26 11.45 -0.16
CA CYS A 16 3.83 11.06 1.18
C CYS A 16 2.40 11.57 1.44
N HIS A 17 1.63 10.76 2.17
CA HIS A 17 0.29 11.11 2.62
C HIS A 17 0.10 10.66 4.06
N ASP A 18 -0.39 11.55 4.92
CA ASP A 18 -0.72 11.28 6.32
C ASP A 18 -2.24 11.27 6.52
N PHE A 19 -2.73 10.28 7.25
CA PHE A 19 -4.13 10.16 7.63
C PHE A 19 -4.25 9.90 9.13
N GLU A 20 -4.99 10.77 9.82
CA GLU A 20 -5.26 10.63 11.25
C GLU A 20 -6.43 9.68 11.49
N THR A 21 -6.19 8.61 12.26
CA THR A 21 -7.17 7.53 12.41
C THR A 21 -8.14 7.73 13.56
N GLY A 22 -7.72 8.42 14.64
CA GLY A 22 -8.47 8.41 15.88
C GLY A 22 -8.51 7.05 16.59
N LEU A 23 -7.59 6.14 16.25
CA LEU A 23 -7.47 4.79 16.80
C LEU A 23 -6.07 4.57 17.38
N PRO A 24 -5.92 3.68 18.39
CA PRO A 24 -4.61 3.26 18.84
C PRO A 24 -3.76 2.65 17.73
N ALA A 25 -2.47 2.98 17.69
CA ALA A 25 -1.57 2.49 16.65
C ALA A 25 -1.52 0.96 16.56
N ALA A 26 -1.55 0.26 17.67
CA ALA A 26 -1.52 -1.20 17.70
C ALA A 26 -2.74 -1.82 16.99
N GLU A 27 -3.91 -1.24 17.12
CA GLU A 27 -5.12 -1.72 16.44
C GLU A 27 -5.06 -1.53 14.93
N VAL A 28 -4.52 -0.40 14.49
CA VAL A 28 -4.31 -0.13 13.05
C VAL A 28 -3.24 -1.06 12.49
N TRP A 29 -2.16 -1.27 13.24
CA TRP A 29 -1.07 -2.15 12.82
C TRP A 29 -1.54 -3.61 12.61
N GLU A 30 -2.47 -4.11 13.41
CA GLU A 30 -3.03 -5.46 13.24
C GLU A 30 -3.62 -5.67 11.84
N MET A 31 -4.22 -4.66 11.24
CA MET A 31 -4.74 -4.74 9.87
C MET A 31 -3.63 -4.65 8.81
N TYR A 32 -2.63 -3.82 9.03
CA TYR A 32 -1.59 -3.55 8.04
C TYR A 32 -0.45 -4.57 8.04
N ARG A 33 -0.15 -5.19 9.17
CA ARG A 33 1.04 -6.01 9.35
C ARG A 33 1.12 -7.28 8.48
N GLY A 34 0.01 -7.83 8.06
CA GLY A 34 -0.06 -9.11 7.35
C GLY A 34 -0.99 -9.06 6.14
N LEU A 35 -1.90 -10.03 6.07
CA LEU A 35 -2.84 -10.20 4.96
C LEU A 35 -4.20 -9.52 5.19
N GLY A 36 -4.41 -8.90 6.34
CA GLY A 36 -5.72 -8.34 6.71
C GLY A 36 -6.31 -7.42 5.66
N ILE A 37 -5.53 -6.50 5.13
CA ILE A 37 -5.98 -5.57 4.09
C ILE A 37 -6.37 -6.29 2.82
N SER A 38 -5.55 -7.21 2.34
CA SER A 38 -5.81 -7.94 1.08
C SER A 38 -7.11 -8.74 1.12
N GLN A 39 -7.53 -9.18 2.31
CA GLN A 39 -8.77 -9.94 2.50
C GLN A 39 -10.02 -9.07 2.39
N VAL A 40 -9.94 -7.78 2.68
CA VAL A 40 -11.10 -6.88 2.73
C VAL A 40 -11.11 -5.81 1.65
N VAL A 41 -9.96 -5.48 1.07
CA VAL A 41 -9.84 -4.33 0.16
C VAL A 41 -10.75 -4.39 -1.07
N PRO A 42 -11.00 -5.54 -1.72
CA PRO A 42 -11.94 -5.57 -2.85
C PRO A 42 -13.38 -5.27 -2.46
N GLN A 43 -13.76 -5.56 -1.21
CA GLN A 43 -15.09 -5.25 -0.69
C GLN A 43 -15.20 -3.78 -0.25
N LEU A 44 -14.13 -3.23 0.31
CA LEU A 44 -14.13 -1.85 0.81
C LEU A 44 -13.95 -0.82 -0.29
N LEU A 45 -13.15 -1.13 -1.29
CA LEU A 45 -12.79 -0.22 -2.39
C LEU A 45 -12.98 -0.89 -3.76
N PRO A 46 -14.22 -1.31 -4.10
CA PRO A 46 -14.47 -2.05 -5.35
C PRO A 46 -14.21 -1.20 -6.61
N ASP A 47 -14.25 0.12 -6.52
CA ASP A 47 -13.97 1.01 -7.64
C ASP A 47 -12.46 1.13 -7.95
N ILE A 48 -11.61 0.70 -7.03
CA ILE A 48 -10.14 0.71 -7.20
C ILE A 48 -9.62 -0.71 -7.38
N PHE A 49 -9.99 -1.63 -6.50
CA PHE A 49 -9.49 -3.00 -6.46
C PHE A 49 -10.59 -4.00 -6.78
N LYS A 50 -10.42 -4.69 -7.89
CA LYS A 50 -11.33 -5.76 -8.30
C LYS A 50 -11.05 -7.06 -7.55
N LYS A 51 -9.78 -7.38 -7.35
CA LYS A 51 -9.35 -8.64 -6.76
C LYS A 51 -7.97 -8.50 -6.10
N ALA A 52 -7.80 -9.18 -4.99
CA ALA A 52 -6.51 -9.36 -4.33
C ALA A 52 -6.30 -10.87 -4.08
N LYS A 53 -5.22 -11.44 -4.61
CA LYS A 53 -4.91 -12.86 -4.52
C LYS A 53 -3.54 -13.08 -3.90
N LEU A 54 -3.47 -13.97 -2.91
CA LEU A 54 -2.20 -14.46 -2.38
C LEU A 54 -1.56 -15.40 -3.42
N VAL A 55 -0.34 -15.06 -3.86
CA VAL A 55 0.43 -15.85 -4.81
C VAL A 55 1.46 -16.70 -4.08
N GLU A 56 2.12 -16.12 -3.08
CA GLU A 56 3.21 -16.74 -2.35
C GLU A 56 3.27 -16.18 -0.93
N GLY A 57 3.66 -17.02 0.03
CA GLY A 57 3.87 -16.58 1.41
C GLY A 57 2.65 -16.69 2.31
N ASP A 58 2.77 -16.15 3.51
CA ASP A 58 1.78 -16.27 4.60
C ASP A 58 1.40 -14.93 5.25
N GLY A 59 1.84 -13.83 4.68
CA GLY A 59 1.65 -12.47 5.22
C GLY A 59 2.93 -11.88 5.83
N GLY A 60 3.98 -12.66 5.96
CA GLY A 60 5.31 -12.20 6.39
C GLY A 60 6.16 -11.67 5.23
N VAL A 61 7.42 -11.37 5.54
CA VAL A 61 8.42 -10.98 4.52
C VAL A 61 8.53 -12.08 3.47
N GLY A 62 8.55 -11.69 2.19
CA GLY A 62 8.55 -12.61 1.05
C GLY A 62 7.16 -12.91 0.47
N THR A 63 6.09 -12.52 1.15
CA THR A 63 4.73 -12.64 0.63
C THR A 63 4.58 -11.88 -0.67
N VAL A 64 3.93 -12.50 -1.67
CA VAL A 64 3.60 -11.88 -2.95
C VAL A 64 2.08 -11.88 -3.12
N LEU A 65 1.52 -10.70 -3.37
CA LEU A 65 0.12 -10.49 -3.69
C LEU A 65 -0.04 -10.11 -5.15
N HIS A 66 -1.08 -10.62 -5.79
CA HIS A 66 -1.53 -10.18 -7.11
C HIS A 66 -2.78 -9.32 -6.93
N LEU A 67 -2.67 -8.04 -7.25
CA LEU A 67 -3.78 -7.09 -7.22
C LEU A 67 -4.27 -6.83 -8.63
N THR A 68 -5.58 -7.00 -8.85
CA THR A 68 -6.24 -6.60 -10.10
C THR A 68 -7.01 -5.31 -9.84
N PHE A 69 -6.74 -4.30 -10.66
CA PHE A 69 -7.42 -3.01 -10.56
C PHE A 69 -8.76 -3.03 -11.29
N SER A 70 -9.69 -2.22 -10.82
CA SER A 70 -10.98 -2.03 -11.47
C SER A 70 -10.84 -1.18 -12.73
N HIS A 71 -11.80 -1.28 -13.66
CA HIS A 71 -11.84 -0.43 -14.84
C HIS A 71 -11.84 1.05 -14.45
N GLY A 72 -11.07 1.86 -15.15
CA GLY A 72 -10.95 3.29 -14.91
C GLY A 72 -9.80 3.70 -14.01
N VAL A 73 -9.02 2.75 -13.46
CA VAL A 73 -7.76 3.05 -12.77
C VAL A 73 -6.60 2.99 -13.78
N ALA A 74 -6.79 3.68 -14.91
CA ALA A 74 -5.77 3.75 -15.95
C ALA A 74 -4.52 4.48 -15.44
N PRO A 75 -3.30 4.06 -15.82
CA PRO A 75 -3.00 3.00 -16.80
C PRO A 75 -2.85 1.60 -16.19
N LEU A 76 -3.30 1.37 -14.97
CA LEU A 76 -3.04 0.15 -14.21
C LEU A 76 -4.12 -0.91 -14.49
N GLU A 77 -3.71 -2.13 -14.84
CA GLU A 77 -4.57 -3.30 -14.96
C GLU A 77 -4.38 -4.25 -13.78
N TYR A 78 -3.14 -4.59 -13.48
CA TYR A 78 -2.76 -5.41 -12.34
C TYR A 78 -1.34 -5.08 -11.89
N GLN A 79 -1.00 -5.52 -10.69
CA GLN A 79 0.39 -5.53 -10.22
C GLN A 79 0.60 -6.67 -9.24
N LYS A 80 1.83 -7.18 -9.19
CA LYS A 80 2.29 -8.03 -8.09
C LYS A 80 3.15 -7.22 -7.17
N GLU A 81 2.86 -7.31 -5.89
CA GLU A 81 3.64 -6.66 -4.85
C GLU A 81 4.23 -7.70 -3.90
N LYS A 82 5.47 -7.46 -3.49
CA LYS A 82 6.22 -8.32 -2.58
C LYS A 82 6.52 -7.57 -1.30
N PHE A 83 6.21 -8.19 -0.16
CA PHE A 83 6.55 -7.65 1.15
C PHE A 83 8.05 -7.85 1.41
N ILE A 84 8.78 -6.77 1.60
CA ILE A 84 10.23 -6.79 1.78
C ILE A 84 10.66 -6.42 3.19
N LYS A 85 9.79 -5.76 3.97
CA LYS A 85 10.07 -5.38 5.35
C LYS A 85 8.78 -5.38 6.16
N ILE A 86 8.83 -5.98 7.35
CA ILE A 86 7.79 -5.88 8.36
C ILE A 86 8.49 -5.72 9.71
N ASP A 87 8.35 -4.54 10.28
CA ASP A 87 8.92 -4.18 11.57
C ASP A 87 7.79 -4.03 12.60
N HIS A 88 7.59 -5.07 13.39
CA HIS A 88 6.51 -5.11 14.38
C HIS A 88 6.76 -4.20 15.59
N GLU A 89 8.01 -3.83 15.83
CA GLU A 89 8.37 -2.93 16.92
C GLU A 89 8.04 -1.47 16.59
N ASN A 90 8.37 -1.06 15.36
CA ASN A 90 8.18 0.32 14.91
C ASN A 90 6.93 0.51 14.03
N TYR A 91 6.18 -0.56 13.76
CA TYR A 91 4.99 -0.54 12.91
C TYR A 91 5.27 -0.01 11.51
N VAL A 92 6.25 -0.58 10.85
CA VAL A 92 6.65 -0.23 9.48
C VAL A 92 6.54 -1.45 8.58
N LYS A 93 5.92 -1.26 7.43
CA LYS A 93 5.82 -2.27 6.37
C LYS A 93 6.22 -1.68 5.04
N GLU A 94 7.07 -2.40 4.31
CA GLU A 94 7.47 -2.02 2.97
C GLU A 94 7.12 -3.14 1.97
N ALA A 95 6.58 -2.74 0.83
CA ALA A 95 6.32 -3.61 -0.30
C ALA A 95 6.85 -2.97 -1.58
N ILE A 96 7.37 -3.79 -2.47
CA ILE A 96 7.78 -3.36 -3.81
C ILE A 96 6.91 -4.00 -4.87
N ILE A 97 6.70 -3.29 -5.96
CA ILE A 97 6.07 -3.85 -7.15
C ILE A 97 7.14 -4.67 -7.89
N VAL A 98 6.84 -5.94 -8.16
CA VAL A 98 7.74 -6.87 -8.83
C VAL A 98 7.30 -7.24 -10.24
N GLU A 99 6.04 -6.95 -10.59
CA GLU A 99 5.47 -7.21 -11.92
C GLU A 99 4.26 -6.31 -12.15
N GLY A 100 4.09 -5.85 -13.39
CA GLY A 100 2.95 -5.02 -13.76
C GLY A 100 2.99 -3.61 -13.17
N GLY A 101 1.82 -3.00 -13.02
CA GLY A 101 1.71 -1.65 -12.48
C GLY A 101 2.53 -0.65 -13.30
N LEU A 102 3.13 0.32 -12.63
CA LEU A 102 3.95 1.31 -13.30
C LEU A 102 5.30 0.79 -13.80
N LEU A 103 5.71 -0.44 -13.43
CA LEU A 103 6.89 -1.07 -14.04
C LEU A 103 6.73 -1.22 -15.56
N ASP A 104 5.51 -1.41 -16.06
CA ASP A 104 5.21 -1.47 -17.49
C ASP A 104 5.27 -0.09 -18.18
N HIS A 105 5.47 0.98 -17.41
CA HIS A 105 5.48 2.37 -17.88
C HIS A 105 6.81 3.08 -17.66
N GLY A 106 7.90 2.33 -17.63
CA GLY A 106 9.26 2.86 -17.53
C GLY A 106 9.77 3.08 -16.12
N PHE A 107 9.04 2.60 -15.10
CA PHE A 107 9.51 2.63 -13.72
C PHE A 107 10.42 1.44 -13.44
N GLN A 108 11.59 1.69 -12.88
CA GLN A 108 12.55 0.68 -12.46
C GLN A 108 12.31 0.24 -11.02
N LYS A 109 11.74 1.11 -10.19
CA LYS A 109 11.44 0.86 -8.80
C LYS A 109 10.14 1.55 -8.41
N TYR A 110 9.33 0.86 -7.66
CA TYR A 110 8.15 1.41 -7.03
C TYR A 110 7.99 0.74 -5.66
N LEU A 111 8.28 1.50 -4.61
CA LEU A 111 8.22 1.04 -3.23
C LEU A 111 7.11 1.78 -2.50
N MET A 112 6.33 1.03 -1.75
CA MET A 112 5.32 1.56 -0.84
C MET A 112 5.73 1.28 0.59
N ARG A 113 5.77 2.32 1.42
CA ARG A 113 6.03 2.20 2.86
C ARG A 113 4.84 2.68 3.62
N ILE A 114 4.38 1.87 4.56
CA ILE A 114 3.34 2.24 5.50
C ILE A 114 3.95 2.28 6.89
N GLU A 115 3.74 3.40 7.57
CA GLU A 115 4.16 3.60 8.96
C GLU A 115 2.94 3.96 9.80
N ILE A 116 2.73 3.25 10.89
CA ILE A 116 1.66 3.57 11.84
C ILE A 116 2.31 4.27 13.02
N ILE A 117 2.03 5.56 13.15
CA ILE A 117 2.69 6.43 14.11
C ILE A 117 1.71 6.76 15.24
N GLY A 118 1.98 6.25 16.43
CA GLY A 118 1.20 6.57 17.62
C GLY A 118 1.43 8.02 18.06
N GLN A 119 0.36 8.74 18.31
CA GLN A 119 0.41 10.12 18.83
C GLN A 119 0.05 10.15 20.29
N THR A 120 -0.98 9.40 20.68
CA THR A 120 -1.42 9.16 22.06
C THR A 120 -1.76 7.68 22.20
N ASN A 121 -2.21 7.27 23.40
CA ASN A 121 -2.70 5.90 23.63
C ASN A 121 -3.92 5.53 22.76
N LYS A 122 -4.60 6.54 22.21
CA LYS A 122 -5.89 6.38 21.54
C LYS A 122 -5.90 6.87 20.10
N THR A 123 -4.82 7.53 19.67
CA THR A 123 -4.75 8.15 18.34
C THR A 123 -3.46 7.78 17.62
N SER A 124 -3.54 7.69 16.30
CA SER A 124 -2.41 7.38 15.44
C SER A 124 -2.56 8.00 14.07
N THR A 125 -1.45 8.06 13.36
CA THR A 125 -1.39 8.50 11.95
C THR A 125 -0.93 7.33 11.09
N ILE A 126 -1.62 7.10 9.97
CA ILE A 126 -1.15 6.23 8.90
C ILE A 126 -0.36 7.10 7.92
N ARG A 127 0.95 6.89 7.85
CA ARG A 127 1.81 7.53 6.85
C ARG A 127 2.08 6.56 5.72
N SER A 128 1.66 6.94 4.54
CA SER A 128 1.88 6.18 3.30
C SER A 128 2.90 6.93 2.44
N THR A 129 4.03 6.30 2.16
CA THR A 129 5.10 6.87 1.34
C THR A 129 5.30 6.02 0.11
N ILE A 130 5.42 6.67 -1.05
CA ILE A 130 5.81 6.04 -2.31
C ILE A 130 7.21 6.56 -2.66
N GLU A 131 8.15 5.65 -2.92
CA GLU A 131 9.45 5.96 -3.47
C GLU A 131 9.58 5.29 -4.83
N TYR A 132 10.00 6.02 -5.84
CA TYR A 132 10.08 5.49 -7.19
C TYR A 132 11.35 5.93 -7.92
N GLU A 133 11.72 5.13 -8.90
CA GLU A 133 12.72 5.45 -9.92
C GLU A 133 12.09 5.21 -11.28
N VAL A 134 12.20 6.17 -12.16
CA VAL A 134 11.67 6.12 -13.53
C VAL A 134 12.75 6.49 -14.52
N ASP A 135 12.76 5.83 -15.69
CA ASP A 135 13.67 6.16 -16.79
C ASP A 135 13.50 7.62 -17.21
N ASP A 136 14.61 8.33 -17.48
CA ASP A 136 14.57 9.76 -17.85
C ASP A 136 13.71 10.01 -19.10
N ASP A 137 13.74 9.10 -20.08
CA ASP A 137 12.92 9.19 -21.30
C ASP A 137 11.42 8.92 -21.04
N LYS A 138 11.07 8.42 -19.85
CA LYS A 138 9.70 8.18 -19.37
C LYS A 138 9.30 9.11 -18.21
N SER A 139 10.07 10.17 -17.98
CA SER A 139 9.81 11.10 -16.86
C SER A 139 8.43 11.76 -16.88
N GLY A 140 7.80 11.89 -18.05
CA GLY A 140 6.41 12.32 -18.16
C GLY A 140 5.40 11.41 -17.46
N ASN A 141 5.75 10.13 -17.25
CA ASN A 141 4.89 9.17 -16.57
C ASN A 141 4.87 9.34 -15.05
N THR A 142 5.67 10.26 -14.49
CA THR A 142 5.56 10.63 -13.06
C THR A 142 4.19 11.18 -12.69
N SER A 143 3.44 11.68 -13.65
CA SER A 143 2.04 12.11 -13.44
C SER A 143 1.12 10.95 -13.06
N PHE A 144 1.49 9.71 -13.32
CA PHE A 144 0.73 8.52 -12.89
C PHE A 144 0.97 8.16 -11.43
N VAL A 145 2.05 8.66 -10.81
CA VAL A 145 2.33 8.39 -9.40
C VAL A 145 1.38 9.22 -8.55
N SER A 146 0.63 8.56 -7.69
CA SER A 146 -0.34 9.21 -6.82
C SER A 146 -0.48 8.43 -5.52
N THR A 147 -0.64 9.14 -4.41
CA THR A 147 -1.00 8.55 -3.12
C THR A 147 -2.51 8.35 -2.94
N SER A 148 -3.32 8.68 -3.93
CA SER A 148 -4.79 8.66 -3.81
C SER A 148 -5.35 7.30 -3.42
N ALA A 149 -4.86 6.20 -4.00
CA ALA A 149 -5.31 4.86 -3.64
C ALA A 149 -4.94 4.50 -2.19
N LEU A 150 -3.73 4.86 -1.76
CA LEU A 150 -3.28 4.65 -0.37
C LEU A 150 -4.05 5.52 0.61
N ALA A 151 -4.42 6.74 0.22
CA ALA A 151 -5.26 7.62 1.02
C ALA A 151 -6.68 7.06 1.19
N CYS A 152 -7.30 6.60 0.11
CA CYS A 152 -8.60 5.92 0.16
C CYS A 152 -8.55 4.66 1.02
N LEU A 153 -7.46 3.90 0.90
CA LEU A 153 -7.24 2.70 1.72
C LEU A 153 -7.15 3.06 3.21
N ALA A 154 -6.37 4.07 3.57
CA ALA A 154 -6.21 4.51 4.96
C ALA A 154 -7.56 4.89 5.59
N GLU A 155 -8.37 5.65 4.86
CA GLU A 155 -9.72 6.04 5.30
C GLU A 155 -10.64 4.81 5.45
N ALA A 156 -10.69 3.95 4.43
CA ALA A 156 -11.57 2.79 4.41
C ALA A 156 -11.21 1.77 5.51
N ILE A 157 -9.93 1.52 5.72
CA ILE A 157 -9.46 0.62 6.79
C ILE A 157 -9.77 1.20 8.17
N THR A 158 -9.59 2.48 8.37
CA THR A 158 -9.91 3.15 9.63
C THR A 158 -11.41 3.00 9.95
N GLU A 159 -12.28 3.27 8.99
CA GLU A 159 -13.73 3.10 9.16
C GLU A 159 -14.11 1.63 9.39
N TYR A 160 -13.46 0.70 8.70
CA TYR A 160 -13.66 -0.73 8.90
C TYR A 160 -13.32 -1.17 10.34
N ILE A 161 -12.19 -0.74 10.89
CA ILE A 161 -11.78 -1.04 12.26
C ILE A 161 -12.78 -0.47 13.26
N LYS A 162 -13.20 0.78 13.07
CA LYS A 162 -14.20 1.43 13.93
C LYS A 162 -15.54 0.68 13.93
N ALA A 163 -16.00 0.22 12.76
CA ALA A 163 -17.21 -0.54 12.63
C ALA A 163 -17.12 -1.91 13.33
N GLN A 164 -15.97 -2.59 13.25
CA GLN A 164 -15.72 -3.84 13.94
C GLN A 164 -15.73 -3.67 15.47
N LYS A 165 -15.11 -2.62 15.98
CA LYS A 165 -15.13 -2.29 17.41
C LYS A 165 -16.54 -2.03 17.93
N SER A 166 -17.34 -1.28 17.21
CA SER A 166 -18.73 -0.98 17.57
C SER A 166 -19.58 -2.25 17.59
N ALA A 167 -19.38 -3.16 16.64
CA ALA A 167 -20.08 -4.43 16.59
C ALA A 167 -19.70 -5.37 17.76
N GLU A 168 -18.45 -5.42 18.15
CA GLU A 168 -17.97 -6.16 19.32
C GLU A 168 -18.57 -5.63 20.62
N GLN A 169 -18.54 -4.31 20.82
CA GLN A 169 -19.15 -3.67 22.00
C GLN A 169 -20.64 -3.96 22.09
N ALA A 170 -21.38 -3.91 20.98
CA ALA A 170 -22.80 -4.21 20.95
C ALA A 170 -23.10 -5.68 21.33
N ARG A 171 -22.20 -6.61 20.99
CA ARG A 171 -22.35 -8.04 21.40
C ARG A 171 -22.08 -8.24 22.88
N GLU A 172 -21.09 -7.54 23.45
CA GLU A 172 -20.76 -7.65 24.88
C GLU A 172 -21.84 -7.06 25.78
N GLU A 173 -22.61 -6.07 25.29
CA GLU A 173 -23.70 -5.42 26.02
C GLU A 173 -25.03 -6.15 25.90
N MET A 174 -25.13 -7.21 25.10
CA MET A 174 -26.34 -8.02 25.00
C MET A 174 -26.47 -8.95 26.20
N PRO A 175 -27.66 -8.96 26.90
CA PRO A 175 -27.91 -9.88 28.02
C PRO A 175 -28.01 -11.35 27.60
#